data_50e3227820b585f04ba0aa0b6fa07935
#
_entry.id   50e3227820b585f04ba0aa0b6fa07935
#
_cell.length_a   1.000
_cell.length_b   1.000
_cell.length_c   1.000
_cell.angle_alpha   90.00
_cell.angle_beta   90.00
_cell.angle_gamma   90.00
#
_symmetry.space_group_name_H-M   'P 1'
#
loop_
_entity.id
_entity.type
_entity.pdbx_description
1 polymer ?
#
loop_
_entity_poly.entity_id
_entity_poly.type
_entity_poly.pdbx_seq_one_letter_code
_entity_poly.pdbx_strand_id
1 'polypeptide(L)'
;MSNINCILRTFLVVFFVCLLVACVVVGHAATPTAAPDAAAILKRADTFRNGWPSYVLHVKITNFESDKADEEKLYEVSQKGTEKTYVEFMSPREKGQHLLMLGDDMWVYLPDTSRPVRITPLERLSGDASNGDIARTNYAADYNPAYVRTEKAGADECHVLDLTAKRKGATYQRILFWVRVQDARPVKAEFYLTSGKLIKSATFDEYSSIGGKSQLRRMTLYDEIRHNSHSTLEYSGIAPRELPDKLFYQGRTDRF
;
A
#
# COMPACT_ATOMS: atom_id res chain seq x y z
N MET A 1 -59.39 -60.99 -32.18
CA MET A 1 -58.13 -61.17 -31.41
C MET A 1 -56.96 -60.45 -32.11
N SER A 2 -57.20 -59.23 -32.62
CA SER A 2 -56.14 -58.49 -33.38
C SER A 2 -55.76 -57.13 -32.85
N ASN A 3 -56.38 -56.59 -31.79
CA ASN A 3 -56.14 -55.21 -31.32
C ASN A 3 -55.34 -55.09 -30.03
N ILE A 4 -55.05 -56.21 -29.34
CA ILE A 4 -54.29 -56.14 -28.08
C ILE A 4 -52.77 -56.06 -28.29
N ASN A 5 -52.26 -56.62 -29.37
CA ASN A 5 -50.81 -56.62 -29.65
C ASN A 5 -50.27 -55.29 -30.22
N CYS A 6 -51.17 -54.44 -30.76
CA CYS A 6 -50.73 -53.11 -31.26
C CYS A 6 -50.54 -52.13 -30.15
N ILE A 7 -51.37 -52.11 -29.09
CA ILE A 7 -51.29 -51.20 -27.94
C ILE A 7 -50.07 -51.53 -27.07
N LEU A 8 -49.75 -52.82 -26.94
CA LEU A 8 -48.60 -53.25 -26.11
C LEU A 8 -47.26 -52.91 -26.76
N ARG A 9 -47.18 -52.88 -28.10
CA ARG A 9 -45.94 -52.44 -28.80
C ARG A 9 -45.73 -50.93 -28.77
N THR A 10 -46.79 -50.16 -28.80
CA THR A 10 -46.68 -48.66 -28.71
C THR A 10 -46.27 -48.20 -27.30
N PHE A 11 -46.72 -48.87 -26.24
CA PHE A 11 -46.29 -48.56 -24.87
C PHE A 11 -44.84 -48.94 -24.59
N LEU A 12 -44.34 -50.03 -25.22
CA LEU A 12 -42.95 -50.48 -25.02
C LEU A 12 -41.95 -49.52 -25.70
N VAL A 13 -42.31 -48.93 -26.85
CA VAL A 13 -41.44 -48.02 -27.61
C VAL A 13 -41.40 -46.63 -26.92
N VAL A 14 -42.54 -46.17 -26.33
CA VAL A 14 -42.57 -44.90 -25.61
C VAL A 14 -41.83 -45.00 -24.29
N PHE A 15 -41.82 -46.16 -23.61
CA PHE A 15 -41.08 -46.35 -22.37
C PHE A 15 -39.55 -46.42 -22.58
N PHE A 16 -39.10 -46.93 -23.76
CA PHE A 16 -37.68 -47.04 -24.08
C PHE A 16 -37.08 -45.70 -24.58
N VAL A 17 -37.87 -44.82 -25.16
CA VAL A 17 -37.40 -43.47 -25.59
C VAL A 17 -37.31 -42.50 -24.43
N CYS A 18 -38.12 -42.67 -23.35
CA CYS A 18 -38.00 -41.83 -22.13
C CYS A 18 -36.80 -42.18 -21.23
N LEU A 19 -36.16 -43.34 -21.42
CA LEU A 19 -35.03 -43.75 -20.57
C LEU A 19 -33.64 -43.30 -21.11
N LEU A 20 -33.59 -42.68 -22.31
CA LEU A 20 -32.34 -42.25 -22.97
C LEU A 20 -32.09 -40.73 -22.92
N VAL A 21 -32.94 -39.95 -22.24
CA VAL A 21 -32.68 -38.57 -21.88
C VAL A 21 -32.32 -38.50 -20.39
N ALA A 22 -31.41 -39.38 -19.93
CA ALA A 22 -30.63 -39.12 -18.73
C ALA A 22 -29.68 -37.99 -19.10
N CYS A 23 -30.10 -36.77 -18.82
CA CYS A 23 -29.22 -35.57 -18.84
C CYS A 23 -27.92 -35.93 -18.14
N VAL A 24 -26.88 -36.13 -18.89
CA VAL A 24 -25.51 -35.99 -18.39
C VAL A 24 -25.35 -34.51 -18.01
N VAL A 25 -25.80 -34.17 -16.83
CA VAL A 25 -25.35 -32.94 -16.16
C VAL A 25 -23.86 -33.18 -15.87
N VAL A 26 -23.03 -32.88 -16.86
CA VAL A 26 -21.60 -32.74 -16.64
C VAL A 26 -21.48 -31.55 -15.70
N GLY A 27 -21.50 -31.87 -14.41
CA GLY A 27 -21.13 -30.90 -13.38
C GLY A 27 -19.72 -30.40 -13.73
N HIS A 28 -19.62 -29.24 -14.32
CA HIS A 28 -18.35 -28.54 -14.37
C HIS A 28 -17.98 -28.28 -12.91
N ALA A 29 -17.20 -29.20 -12.32
CA ALA A 29 -16.48 -28.91 -11.09
C ALA A 29 -15.60 -27.69 -11.40
N ALA A 30 -16.02 -26.52 -10.91
CA ALA A 30 -15.19 -25.35 -10.98
C ALA A 30 -13.86 -25.73 -10.33
N THR A 31 -12.81 -25.78 -11.11
CA THR A 31 -11.45 -25.98 -10.61
C THR A 31 -11.25 -24.90 -9.56
N PRO A 32 -10.89 -25.22 -8.30
CA PRO A 32 -10.66 -24.19 -7.31
C PRO A 32 -9.56 -23.27 -7.86
N THR A 33 -9.95 -22.04 -8.20
CA THR A 33 -9.00 -21.02 -8.62
C THR A 33 -8.08 -20.80 -7.44
N ALA A 34 -6.79 -21.08 -7.61
CA ALA A 34 -5.80 -20.86 -6.56
C ALA A 34 -5.92 -19.41 -6.07
N ALA A 35 -5.83 -19.21 -4.76
CA ALA A 35 -5.86 -17.87 -4.18
C ALA A 35 -4.76 -17.00 -4.80
N PRO A 36 -5.03 -15.71 -5.06
CA PRO A 36 -4.04 -14.79 -5.61
C PRO A 36 -2.77 -14.76 -4.77
N ASP A 37 -1.61 -14.69 -5.42
CA ASP A 37 -0.33 -14.57 -4.73
C ASP A 37 -0.18 -13.17 -4.09
N ALA A 38 -0.43 -13.09 -2.79
CA ALA A 38 -0.39 -11.85 -2.03
C ALA A 38 1.00 -11.19 -2.06
N ALA A 39 2.08 -11.98 -2.09
CA ALA A 39 3.45 -11.44 -2.11
C ALA A 39 3.78 -10.81 -3.47
N ALA A 40 3.36 -11.45 -4.56
CA ALA A 40 3.52 -10.89 -5.90
C ALA A 40 2.69 -9.62 -6.08
N ILE A 41 1.44 -9.59 -5.57
CA ILE A 41 0.57 -8.41 -5.62
C ILE A 41 1.20 -7.26 -4.85
N LEU A 42 1.65 -7.49 -3.61
CA LEU A 42 2.27 -6.46 -2.77
C LEU A 42 3.55 -5.90 -3.42
N LYS A 43 4.41 -6.77 -3.95
CA LYS A 43 5.65 -6.36 -4.63
C LYS A 43 5.35 -5.48 -5.85
N ARG A 44 4.30 -5.78 -6.62
CA ARG A 44 3.86 -4.93 -7.74
C ARG A 44 3.30 -3.59 -7.25
N ALA A 45 2.49 -3.61 -6.19
CA ALA A 45 1.93 -2.39 -5.60
C ALA A 45 3.02 -1.43 -5.11
N ASP A 46 4.10 -1.94 -4.51
CA ASP A 46 5.22 -1.13 -4.05
C ASP A 46 5.95 -0.38 -5.19
N THR A 47 5.90 -0.86 -6.43
CA THR A 47 6.55 -0.17 -7.56
C THR A 47 5.95 1.20 -7.87
N PHE A 48 4.72 1.48 -7.42
CA PHE A 48 4.07 2.78 -7.57
C PHE A 48 4.59 3.85 -6.60
N ARG A 49 5.32 3.43 -5.56
CA ARG A 49 5.98 4.33 -4.59
C ARG A 49 7.50 4.24 -4.64
N ASN A 50 8.02 3.08 -5.03
CA ASN A 50 9.45 2.76 -5.05
C ASN A 50 9.87 2.30 -6.46
N GLY A 51 9.74 3.20 -7.43
CA GLY A 51 9.95 2.89 -8.86
C GLY A 51 11.40 2.61 -9.25
N TRP A 52 12.39 2.99 -8.41
CA TRP A 52 13.83 2.86 -8.71
C TRP A 52 14.61 2.40 -7.47
N PRO A 53 15.77 1.77 -7.67
CA PRO A 53 16.66 1.35 -6.58
C PRO A 53 17.22 2.53 -5.77
N SER A 54 17.36 3.69 -6.38
CA SER A 54 17.87 4.91 -5.75
C SER A 54 17.27 6.12 -6.47
N TYR A 55 16.72 7.08 -5.69
CA TYR A 55 16.01 8.24 -6.22
C TYR A 55 15.86 9.35 -5.20
N VAL A 56 15.55 10.54 -5.70
CA VAL A 56 15.16 11.70 -4.89
C VAL A 56 13.75 12.11 -5.28
N LEU A 57 12.99 12.61 -4.31
CA LEU A 57 11.68 13.21 -4.54
C LEU A 57 11.40 14.32 -3.54
N HIS A 58 10.45 15.20 -3.86
CA HIS A 58 9.91 16.18 -2.93
C HIS A 58 8.54 15.70 -2.44
N VAL A 59 8.30 15.88 -1.14
CA VAL A 59 7.00 15.63 -0.50
C VAL A 59 6.51 16.94 0.09
N LYS A 60 5.34 17.39 -0.36
CA LYS A 60 4.62 18.47 0.29
C LYS A 60 3.51 17.85 1.14
N ILE A 61 3.48 18.17 2.42
CA ILE A 61 2.41 17.75 3.34
C ILE A 61 1.57 18.98 3.65
N THR A 62 0.28 18.94 3.32
CA THR A 62 -0.69 19.95 3.72
C THR A 62 -1.62 19.35 4.76
N ASN A 63 -1.66 19.95 5.94
CA ASN A 63 -2.51 19.52 7.05
C ASN A 63 -3.84 20.27 6.99
N PHE A 64 -4.92 19.56 7.29
CA PHE A 64 -6.27 20.12 7.32
C PHE A 64 -6.92 19.82 8.67
N GLU A 65 -7.57 20.80 9.23
CA GLU A 65 -8.47 20.64 10.37
C GLU A 65 -9.84 21.21 10.00
N SER A 66 -10.89 20.37 10.13
CA SER A 66 -12.26 20.71 9.68
C SER A 66 -12.29 21.30 8.25
N ASP A 67 -11.59 20.63 7.33
CA ASP A 67 -11.46 20.98 5.89
C ASP A 67 -10.77 22.33 5.60
N LYS A 68 -10.16 22.96 6.60
CA LYS A 68 -9.34 24.15 6.41
C LYS A 68 -7.87 23.79 6.44
N ALA A 69 -7.12 24.25 5.44
CA ALA A 69 -5.68 24.11 5.42
C ALA A 69 -5.07 24.92 6.60
N ASP A 70 -4.27 24.24 7.41
CA ASP A 70 -3.62 24.82 8.60
C ASP A 70 -2.13 25.07 8.34
N GLU A 71 -1.38 24.03 7.96
CA GLU A 71 0.06 24.11 7.78
C GLU A 71 0.52 23.35 6.55
N GLU A 72 1.49 23.92 5.82
CA GLU A 72 2.21 23.23 4.75
C GLU A 72 3.67 23.01 5.15
N LYS A 73 4.18 21.79 4.87
CA LYS A 73 5.57 21.42 5.08
C LYS A 73 6.16 20.77 3.84
N LEU A 74 7.43 21.05 3.58
CA LEU A 74 8.16 20.57 2.43
C LEU A 74 9.34 19.72 2.88
N TYR A 75 9.53 18.59 2.22
CA TYR A 75 10.62 17.66 2.47
C TYR A 75 11.28 17.24 1.15
N GLU A 76 12.60 17.08 1.16
CA GLU A 76 13.31 16.32 0.13
C GLU A 76 13.67 14.96 0.69
N VAL A 77 13.26 13.91 0.00
CA VAL A 77 13.47 12.51 0.40
C VAL A 77 14.45 11.88 -0.57
N SER A 78 15.60 11.45 -0.07
CA SER A 78 16.60 10.65 -0.77
C SER A 78 16.52 9.22 -0.29
N GLN A 79 16.20 8.27 -1.19
CA GLN A 79 16.05 6.86 -0.86
C GLN A 79 17.00 5.99 -1.66
N LYS A 80 17.67 5.04 -0.98
CA LYS A 80 18.55 4.03 -1.58
C LYS A 80 18.22 2.65 -1.07
N GLY A 81 17.73 1.79 -1.97
CA GLY A 81 17.17 0.48 -1.62
C GLY A 81 15.96 0.59 -0.70
N THR A 82 15.81 -0.41 0.18
CA THR A 82 14.71 -0.49 1.15
C THR A 82 15.13 -0.09 2.56
N GLU A 83 16.42 0.14 2.79
CA GLU A 83 17.03 0.24 4.12
C GLU A 83 17.61 1.62 4.43
N LYS A 84 17.74 2.50 3.44
CA LYS A 84 18.40 3.79 3.60
C LYS A 84 17.51 4.91 3.10
N THR A 85 17.10 5.80 4.00
CA THR A 85 16.35 7.01 3.65
C THR A 85 16.94 8.21 4.41
N TYR A 86 17.17 9.29 3.68
CA TYR A 86 17.54 10.58 4.23
C TYR A 86 16.46 11.58 3.84
N VAL A 87 15.92 12.30 4.82
CA VAL A 87 14.86 13.31 4.62
C VAL A 87 15.39 14.65 5.10
N GLU A 88 15.45 15.63 4.21
CA GLU A 88 15.77 17.00 4.53
C GLU A 88 14.49 17.82 4.70
N PHE A 89 14.43 18.62 5.77
CA PHE A 89 13.30 19.50 6.07
C PHE A 89 13.52 20.83 5.34
N MET A 90 12.70 21.07 4.32
CA MET A 90 12.86 22.22 3.41
C MET A 90 12.08 23.46 3.85
N SER A 91 11.14 23.32 4.78
CA SER A 91 10.34 24.43 5.29
C SER A 91 11.22 25.40 6.09
N PRO A 92 11.05 26.74 5.94
CA PRO A 92 11.95 27.72 6.53
C PRO A 92 12.13 27.60 8.06
N ARG A 93 11.07 27.25 8.80
CA ARG A 93 11.10 27.07 10.26
C ARG A 93 11.85 25.82 10.72
N GLU A 94 12.03 24.85 9.83
CA GLU A 94 12.65 23.55 10.11
C GLU A 94 13.99 23.38 9.38
N LYS A 95 14.48 24.45 8.76
CA LYS A 95 15.71 24.43 7.97
C LYS A 95 16.90 23.93 8.79
N GLY A 96 17.65 22.99 8.21
CA GLY A 96 18.79 22.33 8.84
C GLY A 96 18.42 21.09 9.67
N GLN A 97 17.13 20.82 9.86
CA GLN A 97 16.70 19.53 10.39
C GLN A 97 16.75 18.47 9.31
N HIS A 98 17.08 17.25 9.68
CA HIS A 98 16.97 16.11 8.80
C HIS A 98 16.68 14.82 9.57
N LEU A 99 16.11 13.86 8.88
CA LEU A 99 15.83 12.52 9.39
C LEU A 99 16.71 11.54 8.63
N LEU A 100 17.28 10.58 9.34
CA LEU A 100 18.03 9.46 8.78
C LEU A 100 17.39 8.15 9.23
N MET A 101 17.08 7.27 8.27
CA MET A 101 16.67 5.88 8.49
C MET A 101 17.75 4.93 7.97
N LEU A 102 18.18 4.00 8.81
CA LEU A 102 19.08 2.91 8.46
C LEU A 102 18.54 1.60 9.03
N GLY A 103 18.07 0.73 8.15
CA GLY A 103 17.43 -0.52 8.58
C GLY A 103 16.23 -0.26 9.48
N ASP A 104 16.25 -0.76 10.70
CA ASP A 104 15.17 -0.57 11.69
C ASP A 104 15.28 0.70 12.52
N ASP A 105 16.40 1.39 12.43
CA ASP A 105 16.70 2.54 13.25
C ASP A 105 16.43 3.85 12.53
N MET A 106 15.95 4.84 13.27
CA MET A 106 15.61 6.16 12.76
C MET A 106 16.03 7.25 13.73
N TRP A 107 16.58 8.33 13.21
CA TRP A 107 17.04 9.47 13.99
C TRP A 107 16.62 10.79 13.35
N VAL A 108 16.36 11.78 14.20
CA VAL A 108 16.25 13.18 13.77
C VAL A 108 17.47 13.96 14.25
N TYR A 109 17.98 14.79 13.39
CA TYR A 109 19.09 15.72 13.62
C TYR A 109 18.52 17.12 13.68
N LEU A 110 18.76 17.81 14.79
CA LEU A 110 18.35 19.19 15.01
C LEU A 110 19.56 20.12 14.89
N PRO A 111 19.43 21.33 14.31
CA PRO A 111 20.56 22.22 14.05
C PRO A 111 21.37 22.58 15.29
N ASP A 112 20.70 22.71 16.43
CA ASP A 112 21.27 23.21 17.68
C ASP A 112 21.70 22.10 18.65
N THR A 113 21.65 20.83 18.18
CA THR A 113 22.04 19.69 19.00
C THR A 113 23.30 19.01 18.44
N SER A 114 24.19 18.59 19.36
CA SER A 114 25.39 17.86 18.98
C SER A 114 25.18 16.37 18.71
N ARG A 115 24.01 15.84 19.08
CA ARG A 115 23.67 14.42 18.96
C ARG A 115 22.29 14.22 18.34
N PRO A 116 22.14 13.24 17.45
CA PRO A 116 20.84 12.90 16.92
C PRO A 116 19.93 12.33 17.99
N VAL A 117 18.64 12.59 17.88
CA VAL A 117 17.61 12.02 18.74
C VAL A 117 17.05 10.79 18.04
N ARG A 118 17.03 9.64 18.71
CA ARG A 118 16.40 8.43 18.19
C ARG A 118 14.89 8.60 18.23
N ILE A 119 14.25 8.30 17.12
CA ILE A 119 12.80 8.39 16.94
C ILE A 119 12.26 7.07 16.39
N THR A 120 10.93 6.91 16.38
CA THR A 120 10.26 5.75 15.78
C THR A 120 9.56 6.13 14.49
N PRO A 121 9.36 5.17 13.57
CA PRO A 121 8.60 5.42 12.34
C PRO A 121 7.15 5.85 12.59
N LEU A 122 6.53 5.41 13.69
CA LEU A 122 5.14 5.73 14.04
C LEU A 122 4.99 7.15 14.62
N GLU A 123 6.06 7.75 15.18
CA GLU A 123 5.99 9.12 15.71
C GLU A 123 5.60 10.11 14.62
N ARG A 124 4.84 11.13 15.05
CA ARG A 124 4.32 12.17 14.15
C ARG A 124 5.45 12.96 13.49
N LEU A 125 5.36 13.11 12.19
CA LEU A 125 6.19 14.02 11.40
C LEU A 125 5.48 15.37 11.22
N SER A 126 4.27 15.36 10.66
CA SER A 126 3.46 16.56 10.43
C SER A 126 1.99 16.18 10.29
N GLY A 127 1.09 16.87 10.99
CA GLY A 127 -0.34 16.60 10.95
C GLY A 127 -0.64 15.13 11.26
N ASP A 128 -1.27 14.43 10.33
CA ASP A 128 -1.59 13.01 10.45
C ASP A 128 -0.52 12.09 9.83
N ALA A 129 0.54 12.67 9.23
CA ALA A 129 1.66 11.90 8.70
C ALA A 129 2.65 11.53 9.80
N SER A 130 3.06 10.26 9.82
CA SER A 130 4.14 9.72 10.65
C SER A 130 5.47 9.73 9.87
N ASN A 131 6.60 9.64 10.57
CA ASN A 131 7.92 9.58 9.95
C ASN A 131 8.02 8.48 8.89
N GLY A 132 7.45 7.31 9.18
CA GLY A 132 7.47 6.16 8.28
C GLY A 132 6.61 6.32 7.03
N ASP A 133 5.61 7.22 7.03
CA ASP A 133 4.77 7.42 5.85
C ASP A 133 5.55 8.00 4.66
N ILE A 134 6.65 8.71 4.92
CA ILE A 134 7.56 9.22 3.89
C ILE A 134 8.90 8.50 3.82
N ALA A 135 9.41 7.98 4.96
CA ALA A 135 10.74 7.38 5.01
C ALA A 135 10.74 5.86 4.82
N ARG A 136 9.57 5.19 5.00
CA ARG A 136 9.47 3.74 5.04
C ARG A 136 8.32 3.23 4.17
N THR A 137 8.49 3.39 2.86
CA THR A 137 7.40 3.22 1.88
C THR A 137 7.36 1.86 1.21
N ASN A 138 8.33 0.96 1.46
CA ASN A 138 8.39 -0.38 0.86
C ASN A 138 7.72 -1.42 1.77
N TYR A 139 6.45 -1.70 1.50
CA TYR A 139 5.67 -2.63 2.32
C TYR A 139 6.11 -4.09 2.13
N ALA A 140 6.55 -4.49 0.95
CA ALA A 140 7.04 -5.85 0.72
C ALA A 140 8.32 -6.16 1.53
N ALA A 141 9.13 -5.14 1.85
CA ALA A 141 10.28 -5.28 2.73
C ALA A 141 9.90 -5.44 4.20
N ASP A 142 8.81 -4.82 4.64
CA ASP A 142 8.47 -4.67 6.06
C ASP A 142 7.34 -5.58 6.54
N TYR A 143 6.53 -6.15 5.63
CA TYR A 143 5.32 -6.89 5.99
C TYR A 143 5.25 -8.27 5.33
N ASN A 144 4.59 -9.20 6.02
CA ASN A 144 4.14 -10.48 5.49
C ASN A 144 2.70 -10.30 4.99
N PRO A 145 2.42 -10.42 3.70
CA PRO A 145 1.07 -10.29 3.17
C PRO A 145 0.31 -11.61 3.21
N ALA A 146 -0.98 -11.53 3.53
CA ALA A 146 -1.95 -12.60 3.32
C ALA A 146 -3.10 -12.07 2.46
N TYR A 147 -3.53 -12.85 1.47
CA TYR A 147 -4.73 -12.53 0.71
C TYR A 147 -5.98 -12.78 1.56
N VAL A 148 -6.89 -11.82 1.62
CA VAL A 148 -8.12 -11.92 2.41
C VAL A 148 -9.33 -12.18 1.50
N ARG A 149 -9.54 -11.28 0.51
CA ARG A 149 -10.70 -11.32 -0.40
C ARG A 149 -10.49 -10.37 -1.57
N THR A 150 -11.40 -10.45 -2.54
CA THR A 150 -11.58 -9.41 -3.56
C THR A 150 -12.88 -8.69 -3.29
N GLU A 151 -12.88 -7.37 -3.33
CA GLU A 151 -14.07 -6.54 -3.15
C GLU A 151 -13.96 -5.22 -3.92
N LYS A 152 -15.07 -4.50 -4.05
CA LYS A 152 -15.08 -3.16 -4.63
C LYS A 152 -14.63 -2.13 -3.60
N ALA A 153 -13.72 -1.24 -4.00
CA ALA A 153 -13.35 -0.03 -3.28
C ALA A 153 -13.63 1.17 -4.21
N GLY A 154 -14.75 1.87 -3.99
CA GLY A 154 -15.27 2.84 -4.94
C GLY A 154 -15.64 2.19 -6.27
N ALA A 155 -15.06 2.68 -7.36
CA ALA A 155 -15.27 2.13 -8.72
C ALA A 155 -14.36 0.94 -9.05
N ASP A 156 -13.28 0.73 -8.27
CA ASP A 156 -12.26 -0.27 -8.57
C ASP A 156 -12.55 -1.62 -7.89
N GLU A 157 -12.31 -2.71 -8.61
CA GLU A 157 -12.21 -4.04 -8.01
C GLU A 157 -10.81 -4.22 -7.43
N CYS A 158 -10.72 -4.59 -6.15
CA CYS A 158 -9.47 -4.64 -5.41
C CYS A 158 -9.25 -5.98 -4.72
N HIS A 159 -8.01 -6.47 -4.77
CA HIS A 159 -7.53 -7.45 -3.81
C HIS A 159 -7.31 -6.77 -2.46
N VAL A 160 -7.83 -7.36 -1.40
CA VAL A 160 -7.57 -6.93 -0.03
C VAL A 160 -6.50 -7.83 0.56
N LEU A 161 -5.38 -7.22 0.94
CA LEU A 161 -4.27 -7.90 1.61
C LEU A 161 -4.24 -7.52 3.09
N ASP A 162 -4.01 -8.49 3.95
CA ASP A 162 -3.69 -8.28 5.37
C ASP A 162 -2.16 -8.35 5.52
N LEU A 163 -1.56 -7.23 5.85
CA LEU A 163 -0.12 -7.08 5.97
C LEU A 163 0.24 -7.08 7.46
N THR A 164 0.96 -8.09 7.92
CA THR A 164 1.46 -8.17 9.30
C THR A 164 2.93 -7.79 9.33
N ALA A 165 3.32 -6.89 10.25
CA ALA A 165 4.70 -6.47 10.40
C ALA A 165 5.63 -7.66 10.67
N LYS A 166 6.72 -7.77 9.90
CA LYS A 166 7.73 -8.82 10.06
C LYS A 166 9.03 -8.33 10.71
N ARG A 167 9.11 -7.01 10.96
CA ARG A 167 10.30 -6.41 11.58
C ARG A 167 9.90 -5.29 12.56
N LYS A 168 10.75 -5.03 13.55
CA LYS A 168 10.48 -4.04 14.62
C LYS A 168 10.38 -2.61 14.12
N GLY A 169 11.11 -2.27 13.04
CA GLY A 169 11.12 -0.95 12.43
C GLY A 169 9.92 -0.67 11.52
N ALA A 170 8.98 -1.61 11.35
CA ALA A 170 7.77 -1.35 10.58
C ALA A 170 6.94 -0.23 11.22
N THR A 171 6.39 0.67 10.38
CA THR A 171 5.64 1.83 10.87
C THR A 171 4.37 1.43 11.61
N TYR A 172 3.63 0.48 11.06
CA TYR A 172 2.39 -0.02 11.63
C TYR A 172 2.50 -1.51 11.91
N GLN A 173 1.75 -2.01 12.89
CA GLN A 173 1.81 -3.44 13.23
C GLN A 173 1.00 -4.31 12.26
N ARG A 174 -0.07 -3.74 11.73
CA ARG A 174 -0.93 -4.37 10.74
C ARG A 174 -1.50 -3.33 9.79
N ILE A 175 -1.63 -3.70 8.51
CA ILE A 175 -2.25 -2.87 7.47
C ILE A 175 -3.24 -3.74 6.69
N LEU A 176 -4.49 -3.30 6.54
CA LEU A 176 -5.34 -3.79 5.46
C LEU A 176 -5.09 -2.92 4.24
N PHE A 177 -4.81 -3.56 3.11
CA PHE A 177 -4.33 -2.87 1.91
C PHE A 177 -5.12 -3.28 0.67
N TRP A 178 -5.78 -2.33 0.05
CA TRP A 178 -6.56 -2.51 -1.16
C TRP A 178 -5.71 -2.20 -2.38
N VAL A 179 -5.55 -3.21 -3.22
CA VAL A 179 -4.73 -3.16 -4.43
C VAL A 179 -5.59 -3.50 -5.62
N ARG A 180 -5.69 -2.61 -6.60
CA ARG A 180 -6.53 -2.77 -7.77
C ARG A 180 -6.15 -4.04 -8.56
N VAL A 181 -7.16 -4.86 -8.91
CA VAL A 181 -6.98 -6.13 -9.63
C VAL A 181 -6.32 -5.92 -10.98
N GLN A 182 -6.75 -4.89 -11.71
CA GLN A 182 -6.36 -4.65 -13.10
C GLN A 182 -4.85 -4.40 -13.28
N ASP A 183 -4.23 -3.60 -12.40
CA ASP A 183 -2.85 -3.11 -12.60
C ASP A 183 -1.99 -3.11 -11.34
N ALA A 184 -2.53 -3.54 -10.20
CA ALA A 184 -1.90 -3.54 -8.88
C ALA A 184 -1.62 -2.13 -8.31
N ARG A 185 -2.33 -1.08 -8.73
CA ARG A 185 -2.27 0.22 -8.06
C ARG A 185 -2.82 0.13 -6.64
N PRO A 186 -2.14 0.70 -5.65
CA PRO A 186 -2.75 0.99 -4.36
C PRO A 186 -4.01 1.87 -4.52
N VAL A 187 -5.05 1.59 -3.75
CA VAL A 187 -6.31 2.36 -3.73
C VAL A 187 -6.59 2.91 -2.35
N LYS A 188 -6.48 2.05 -1.32
CA LYS A 188 -6.79 2.37 0.07
C LYS A 188 -5.89 1.58 1.01
N ALA A 189 -5.65 2.13 2.19
CA ALA A 189 -5.04 1.40 3.31
C ALA A 189 -5.74 1.75 4.63
N GLU A 190 -5.73 0.81 5.57
CA GLU A 190 -6.15 1.01 6.96
C GLU A 190 -5.03 0.53 7.88
N PHE A 191 -4.65 1.37 8.85
CA PHE A 191 -3.49 1.17 9.70
C PHE A 191 -3.91 0.91 11.16
N TYR A 192 -3.41 -0.20 11.71
CA TYR A 192 -3.82 -0.71 13.00
C TYR A 192 -2.66 -0.78 13.99
N LEU A 193 -2.97 -0.53 15.27
CA LEU A 193 -2.09 -0.84 16.39
C LEU A 193 -2.08 -2.34 16.70
N THR A 194 -1.14 -2.77 17.54
CA THR A 194 -1.09 -4.15 18.06
C THR A 194 -2.38 -4.58 18.77
N SER A 195 -3.08 -3.63 19.38
CA SER A 195 -4.40 -3.87 20.01
C SER A 195 -5.52 -4.18 19.03
N GLY A 196 -5.28 -4.06 17.72
CA GLY A 196 -6.30 -4.16 16.68
C GLY A 196 -7.12 -2.86 16.48
N LYS A 197 -6.78 -1.77 17.18
CA LYS A 197 -7.46 -0.49 17.00
C LYS A 197 -7.04 0.16 15.69
N LEU A 198 -8.01 0.53 14.85
CA LEU A 198 -7.80 1.38 13.67
C LEU A 198 -7.43 2.78 14.14
N ILE A 199 -6.32 3.32 13.65
CA ILE A 199 -5.83 4.66 14.04
C ILE A 199 -5.77 5.62 12.89
N LYS A 200 -5.59 5.12 11.67
CA LYS A 200 -5.40 5.94 10.47
C LYS A 200 -5.91 5.17 9.26
N SER A 201 -6.41 5.88 8.25
CA SER A 201 -6.63 5.34 6.91
C SER A 201 -5.95 6.20 5.86
N ALA A 202 -5.80 5.67 4.66
CA ALA A 202 -5.24 6.38 3.52
C ALA A 202 -6.02 6.09 2.24
N THR A 203 -6.13 7.09 1.37
CA THR A 203 -6.47 6.93 -0.03
C THR A 203 -5.26 7.26 -0.90
N PHE A 204 -5.09 6.53 -2.02
CA PHE A 204 -4.01 6.75 -2.98
C PHE A 204 -4.65 7.36 -4.23
N ASP A 205 -4.61 8.71 -4.32
CA ASP A 205 -5.55 9.45 -5.14
C ASP A 205 -5.09 9.68 -6.58
N GLU A 206 -3.83 10.04 -6.78
CA GLU A 206 -3.34 10.44 -8.10
C GLU A 206 -2.07 9.69 -8.50
N TYR A 207 -1.98 9.36 -9.79
CA TYR A 207 -0.83 8.71 -10.39
C TYR A 207 -0.44 9.41 -11.70
N SER A 208 0.87 9.43 -12.00
CA SER A 208 1.38 9.91 -13.28
C SER A 208 2.53 9.04 -13.78
N SER A 209 2.75 9.06 -15.10
CA SER A 209 3.90 8.35 -15.69
C SER A 209 5.17 9.19 -15.55
N ILE A 210 6.21 8.58 -14.99
CA ILE A 210 7.55 9.16 -14.85
C ILE A 210 8.55 8.13 -15.34
N GLY A 211 9.32 8.46 -16.38
CA GLY A 211 10.26 7.52 -16.99
C GLY A 211 9.62 6.18 -17.41
N GLY A 212 8.37 6.22 -17.91
CA GLY A 212 7.62 5.04 -18.33
C GLY A 212 7.02 4.22 -17.19
N LYS A 213 7.19 4.63 -15.93
CA LYS A 213 6.62 3.98 -14.75
C LYS A 213 5.50 4.80 -14.15
N SER A 214 4.37 4.17 -13.82
CA SER A 214 3.29 4.84 -13.09
C SER A 214 3.71 5.06 -11.63
N GLN A 215 3.69 6.30 -11.17
CA GLN A 215 4.12 6.69 -9.82
C GLN A 215 3.01 7.44 -9.11
N LEU A 216 2.88 7.20 -7.81
CA LEU A 216 1.95 7.91 -6.93
C LEU A 216 2.31 9.41 -6.90
N ARG A 217 1.26 10.27 -7.00
CA ARG A 217 1.40 11.73 -6.97
C ARG A 217 0.71 12.36 -5.77
N ARG A 218 -0.35 11.74 -5.27
CA ARG A 218 -1.05 12.22 -4.08
C ARG A 218 -1.60 11.05 -3.27
N MET A 219 -1.48 11.18 -1.96
CA MET A 219 -2.08 10.31 -0.95
C MET A 219 -2.71 11.20 0.12
N THR A 220 -3.89 10.80 0.60
CA THR A 220 -4.54 11.48 1.73
C THR A 220 -4.58 10.54 2.93
N LEU A 221 -4.14 11.04 4.07
CA LEU A 221 -4.18 10.34 5.37
C LEU A 221 -5.30 10.92 6.22
N TYR A 222 -6.11 10.07 6.83
CA TYR A 222 -7.21 10.44 7.71
C TYR A 222 -6.95 9.91 9.13
N ASP A 223 -7.17 10.75 10.14
CA ASP A 223 -7.16 10.35 11.55
C ASP A 223 -8.48 9.65 11.90
N GLU A 224 -8.42 8.35 12.17
CA GLU A 224 -9.57 7.53 12.51
C GLU A 224 -9.92 7.56 14.00
N ILE A 225 -9.24 8.42 14.76
CA ILE A 225 -9.51 8.64 16.18
C ILE A 225 -10.26 9.96 16.39
N ARG A 226 -9.79 11.03 15.77
CA ARG A 226 -10.38 12.39 15.91
C ARG A 226 -11.43 12.69 14.86
N HIS A 227 -11.33 12.09 13.66
CA HIS A 227 -12.25 12.21 12.53
C HIS A 227 -12.46 13.63 11.95
N ASN A 228 -11.70 14.63 12.42
CA ASN A 228 -11.81 16.02 11.98
C ASN A 228 -10.53 16.55 11.34
N SER A 229 -9.54 15.69 11.17
CA SER A 229 -8.27 16.05 10.52
C SER A 229 -7.90 15.07 9.42
N HIS A 230 -7.22 15.59 8.41
CA HIS A 230 -6.55 14.81 7.38
C HIS A 230 -5.30 15.54 6.90
N SER A 231 -4.39 14.80 6.28
CA SER A 231 -3.19 15.37 5.67
C SER A 231 -3.03 14.84 4.25
N THR A 232 -2.81 15.73 3.29
CA THR A 232 -2.45 15.34 1.92
C THR A 232 -0.94 15.33 1.75
N LEU A 233 -0.43 14.29 1.13
CA LEU A 233 0.96 14.14 0.74
C LEU A 233 1.04 14.21 -0.79
N GLU A 234 1.68 15.26 -1.31
CA GLU A 234 1.90 15.45 -2.75
C GLU A 234 3.36 15.16 -3.09
N TYR A 235 3.56 14.25 -4.05
CA TYR A 235 4.88 13.79 -4.47
C TYR A 235 5.27 14.44 -5.79
N SER A 236 6.42 15.13 -5.82
CA SER A 236 6.93 15.85 -6.99
C SER A 236 8.43 15.65 -7.17
N GLY A 237 8.98 16.09 -8.31
CA GLY A 237 10.41 16.05 -8.55
C GLY A 237 11.04 14.65 -8.48
N ILE A 238 10.25 13.58 -8.70
CA ILE A 238 10.76 12.21 -8.61
C ILE A 238 11.80 11.98 -9.70
N ALA A 239 13.04 11.75 -9.30
CA ALA A 239 14.18 11.57 -10.21
C ALA A 239 15.06 10.39 -9.78
N PRO A 240 15.25 9.38 -10.64
CA PRO A 240 16.28 8.37 -10.43
C PRO A 240 17.63 9.05 -10.27
N ARG A 241 18.36 8.70 -9.22
CA ARG A 241 19.66 9.30 -8.92
C ARG A 241 20.53 8.31 -8.17
N GLU A 242 21.79 8.19 -8.57
CA GLU A 242 22.76 7.48 -7.75
C GLU A 242 23.12 8.33 -6.53
N LEU A 243 22.90 7.77 -5.34
CA LEU A 243 23.12 8.45 -4.08
C LEU A 243 24.39 7.89 -3.40
N PRO A 244 25.34 8.75 -3.00
CA PRO A 244 26.55 8.30 -2.34
C PRO A 244 26.25 7.77 -0.94
N ASP A 245 26.93 6.70 -0.50
CA ASP A 245 26.71 6.10 0.81
C ASP A 245 27.00 7.04 1.97
N LYS A 246 27.90 8.04 1.78
CA LYS A 246 28.17 9.09 2.78
C LYS A 246 26.93 9.90 3.17
N LEU A 247 25.91 9.98 2.31
CA LEU A 247 24.64 10.64 2.63
C LEU A 247 23.91 9.95 3.77
N PHE A 248 24.09 8.64 3.93
CA PHE A 248 23.43 7.78 4.90
C PHE A 248 24.33 7.41 6.07
N TYR A 249 25.25 8.28 6.46
CA TYR A 249 26.16 8.02 7.57
C TYR A 249 25.65 8.68 8.87
N GLN A 250 25.46 7.89 9.92
CA GLN A 250 24.92 8.35 11.21
C GLN A 250 25.82 9.35 11.93
N GLY A 251 27.13 9.26 11.76
CA GLY A 251 28.13 10.15 12.38
C GLY A 251 28.31 11.49 11.67
N ARG A 252 27.38 11.86 10.77
CA ARG A 252 27.51 13.08 9.98
C ARG A 252 27.24 14.32 10.85
N THR A 253 28.31 15.07 11.11
CA THR A 253 28.28 16.37 11.77
C THR A 253 28.39 17.53 10.80
N ASP A 254 28.51 17.25 9.50
CA ASP A 254 28.77 18.27 8.49
C ASP A 254 27.48 19.08 8.25
N ARG A 255 27.55 20.34 8.66
CA ARG A 255 26.56 21.35 8.23
C ARG A 255 26.80 21.65 6.77
N PHE A 256 25.79 21.55 5.95
CA PHE A 256 25.82 22.04 4.56
C PHE A 256 25.47 23.50 4.52
#